data_1644867d211be7d0abe41078a18b4ea9
#
_entry.id   1644867d211be7d0abe41078a18b4ea9
#
_cell.length_a   1.000
_cell.length_b   1.000
_cell.length_c   1.000
_cell.angle_alpha   90.00
_cell.angle_beta   90.00
_cell.angle_gamma   90.00
#
_symmetry.space_group_name_H-M   'P 1'
#
loop_
_entity.id
_entity.type
_entity.pdbx_description
1 polymer ?
#
loop_
_entity_poly.entity_id
_entity_poly.type
_entity_poly.pdbx_seq_one_letter_code
_entity_poly.pdbx_strand_id
1 'polypeptide(L)'
;MAELPEAAAAPGPVSYRFTWHTRFYTAVLDRDLFDQWTVTRSWGSTRNGQGGGRVTVVENFEAGMALLGVIAKRRERCGYKLQINKANA
;
A
#
# COMPACT_ATOMS: atom_id res chain seq x y z
N MET A 1 7.09 12.64 -28.59
CA MET A 1 6.91 12.44 -27.94
C MET A 1 6.47 12.22 -27.08
N ALA A 2 6.60 12.09 -27.30
CA ALA A 2 6.23 11.80 -26.38
C ALA A 2 5.92 11.87 -25.59
N GLU A 3 5.82 11.87 -25.57
CA GLU A 3 5.53 11.85 -24.69
C GLU A 3 4.93 11.61 -23.89
N LEU A 4 4.84 11.45 -24.03
CA LEU A 4 4.31 11.24 -23.18
C LEU A 4 4.28 10.90 -22.30
N PRO A 5 4.33 10.81 -22.73
CA PRO A 5 4.04 9.91 -21.75
C PRO A 5 4.58 10.00 -20.46
N GLU A 6 5.15 10.77 -20.28
CA GLU A 6 5.68 10.94 -19.12
C GLU A 6 4.76 11.08 -18.05
N ALA A 7 3.81 11.82 -18.18
CA ALA A 7 2.77 11.85 -17.19
C ALA A 7 2.12 10.51 -17.11
N ALA A 8 1.95 9.89 -18.23
CA ALA A 8 1.41 8.57 -18.29
C ALA A 8 2.35 7.54 -17.65
N ALA A 9 3.63 7.86 -17.65
CA ALA A 9 4.60 6.95 -17.06
C ALA A 9 4.74 7.12 -15.56
N ALA A 10 4.24 8.21 -15.01
CA ALA A 10 4.33 8.42 -13.57
C ALA A 10 3.28 7.57 -12.87
N PRO A 11 3.69 6.57 -12.09
CA PRO A 11 2.71 5.74 -11.40
C PRO A 11 2.04 6.52 -10.29
N GLY A 12 0.76 6.26 -10.12
CA GLY A 12 0.00 6.85 -9.04
C GLY A 12 0.00 5.98 -7.80
N PRO A 13 -0.74 6.40 -6.77
CA PRO A 13 -0.80 5.64 -5.53
C PRO A 13 -1.42 4.26 -5.74
N VAL A 14 -0.92 3.29 -4.99
CA VAL A 14 -1.46 1.92 -4.99
C VAL A 14 -1.87 1.60 -3.57
N SER A 15 -3.13 1.21 -3.39
CA SER A 15 -3.67 0.93 -2.06
C SER A 15 -4.20 -0.49 -1.98
N TYR A 16 -3.81 -1.18 -0.93
CA TYR A 16 -4.33 -2.51 -0.62
C TYR A 16 -5.01 -2.43 0.73
N ARG A 17 -6.19 -3.02 0.85
CA ARG A 17 -6.89 -3.12 2.11
C ARG A 17 -7.27 -4.57 2.34
N PHE A 18 -6.94 -5.07 3.52
CA PHE A 18 -7.21 -6.46 3.91
C PHE A 18 -8.09 -6.44 5.14
N THR A 19 -8.99 -7.41 5.24
CA THR A 19 -9.84 -7.55 6.41
C THR A 19 -9.85 -9.00 6.87
N TRP A 20 -10.03 -9.17 8.18
CA TRP A 20 -10.19 -10.49 8.80
C TRP A 20 -10.99 -10.29 10.07
N HIS A 21 -12.24 -10.74 10.05
CA HIS A 21 -13.16 -10.53 11.17
C HIS A 21 -13.28 -9.01 11.42
N THR A 22 -13.02 -8.57 12.66
CA THR A 22 -13.11 -7.14 13.00
C THR A 22 -11.79 -6.40 12.78
N ARG A 23 -10.80 -7.05 12.18
CA ARG A 23 -9.47 -6.46 11.98
C ARG A 23 -9.30 -5.99 10.55
N PHE A 24 -8.50 -4.95 10.40
CA PHE A 24 -8.14 -4.46 9.09
C PHE A 24 -6.63 -4.21 9.02
N TYR A 25 -6.12 -4.20 7.80
CA TYR A 25 -4.73 -3.89 7.52
C TYR A 25 -4.69 -3.19 6.18
N THR A 26 -4.06 -2.01 6.13
CA THR A 26 -3.92 -1.28 4.88
C THR A 26 -2.45 -1.06 4.57
N ALA A 27 -2.14 -1.02 3.29
CA ALA A 27 -0.80 -0.71 2.81
C ALA A 27 -0.95 0.19 1.60
N VAL A 28 -0.33 1.35 1.64
CA VAL A 28 -0.43 2.35 0.58
C VAL A 28 0.96 2.70 0.12
N LEU A 29 1.21 2.55 -1.18
CA LEU A 29 2.44 2.99 -1.83
C LEU A 29 2.16 4.32 -2.50
N ASP A 30 2.88 5.36 -2.08
CA ASP A 30 2.69 6.69 -2.61
C ASP A 30 3.95 7.51 -2.41
N ARG A 31 3.98 8.69 -2.97
CA ARG A 31 5.06 9.65 -2.74
C ARG A 31 4.71 10.55 -1.57
N ASP A 32 5.72 10.91 -0.80
CA ASP A 32 5.54 11.85 0.29
C ASP A 32 5.83 13.28 -0.18
N LEU A 33 5.85 14.22 0.74
CA LEU A 33 6.07 15.63 0.43
C LEU A 33 7.49 15.91 -0.07
N PHE A 34 8.41 15.00 0.16
CA PHE A 34 9.80 15.13 -0.27
C PHE A 34 10.07 14.33 -1.54
N ASP A 35 8.99 13.90 -2.21
CA ASP A 35 9.08 13.14 -3.46
C ASP A 35 9.76 11.77 -3.28
N GLN A 36 9.70 11.24 -2.07
CA GLN A 36 10.20 9.90 -1.77
C GLN A 36 9.07 8.90 -1.87
N TRP A 37 9.36 7.71 -2.37
CA TRP A 37 8.37 6.63 -2.38
C TRP A 37 8.29 6.04 -0.99
N THR A 38 7.06 5.88 -0.49
CA THR A 38 6.83 5.32 0.83
C THR A 38 5.73 4.27 0.78
N VAL A 39 5.86 3.27 1.65
CA VAL A 39 4.79 2.31 1.91
C VAL A 39 4.30 2.60 3.33
N THR A 40 3.07 3.07 3.43
CA THR A 40 2.44 3.38 4.71
C THR A 40 1.51 2.24 5.05
N ARG A 41 1.77 1.61 6.19
CA ARG A 41 0.95 0.51 6.69
C ARG A 41 0.18 0.97 7.90
N SER A 42 -1.08 0.59 7.99
CA SER A 42 -1.85 0.81 9.19
C SER A 42 -2.74 -0.40 9.43
N TRP A 43 -2.96 -0.70 10.68
CA TRP A 43 -3.74 -1.86 11.08
C TRP A 43 -4.51 -1.52 12.34
N GLY A 44 -5.56 -2.27 12.57
CA GLY A 44 -6.36 -2.04 13.76
C GLY A 44 -7.57 -2.93 13.81
N SER A 45 -8.41 -2.60 14.79
CA SER A 45 -9.68 -3.27 14.99
C SER A 45 -10.81 -2.26 14.83
N THR A 46 -11.82 -2.62 14.06
CA THR A 46 -13.00 -1.78 13.94
C THR A 46 -13.86 -1.84 15.19
N ARG A 47 -13.55 -2.78 16.10
CA ARG A 47 -14.36 -3.02 17.27
C ARG A 47 -13.95 -2.13 18.44
N ASN A 48 -12.65 -1.96 18.67
CA ASN A 48 -12.19 -1.19 19.83
C ASN A 48 -11.25 -0.05 19.47
N GLY A 49 -11.04 0.20 18.18
CA GLY A 49 -10.23 1.31 17.74
C GLY A 49 -8.74 1.18 17.98
N GLN A 50 -8.28 0.06 18.52
CA GLN A 50 -6.85 -0.14 18.74
C GLN A 50 -6.15 -0.47 17.45
N GLY A 51 -4.94 0.03 17.31
CA GLY A 51 -4.17 -0.23 16.11
C GLY A 51 -2.85 0.48 16.12
N GLY A 52 -2.19 0.46 14.99
CA GLY A 52 -0.89 1.11 14.81
C GLY A 52 -0.63 1.37 13.34
N GLY A 53 0.57 1.86 13.07
CA GLY A 53 0.98 2.15 11.71
C GLY A 53 2.48 2.23 11.61
N ARG A 54 2.95 2.19 10.36
CA ARG A 54 4.38 2.26 10.06
C ARG A 54 4.56 2.84 8.66
N VAL A 55 5.55 3.70 8.52
CA VAL A 55 5.94 4.25 7.21
C VAL A 55 7.33 3.73 6.89
N THR A 56 7.48 3.19 5.69
CA THR A 56 8.76 2.68 5.20
C THR A 56 9.10 3.41 3.92
N VAL A 57 10.27 4.05 3.88
CA VAL A 57 10.77 4.67 2.65
C VAL A 57 11.39 3.58 1.79
N VAL A 58 11.05 3.59 0.51
CA VAL A 58 11.60 2.63 -0.45
C VAL A 58 12.30 3.40 -1.56
N GLU A 59 13.17 2.72 -2.29
CA GLU A 59 14.00 3.38 -3.29
C GLU A 59 13.22 3.90 -4.48
N ASN A 60 12.23 3.14 -4.92
CA ASN A 60 11.48 3.48 -6.12
C ASN A 60 10.14 2.74 -6.09
N PHE A 61 9.34 2.98 -7.13
CA PHE A 61 8.02 2.38 -7.23
C PHE A 61 8.10 0.85 -7.25
N GLU A 62 9.04 0.29 -7.99
CA GLU A 62 9.18 -1.16 -8.11
C GLU A 62 9.53 -1.81 -6.77
N ALA A 63 10.41 -1.17 -6.00
CA ALA A 63 10.74 -1.67 -4.67
C ALA A 63 9.51 -1.61 -3.76
N GLY A 64 8.71 -0.57 -3.90
CA GLY A 64 7.45 -0.45 -3.15
C GLY A 64 6.47 -1.54 -3.52
N MET A 65 6.32 -1.82 -4.82
CA MET A 65 5.43 -2.89 -5.27
C MET A 65 5.89 -4.25 -4.77
N ALA A 66 7.21 -4.48 -4.73
CA ALA A 66 7.74 -5.73 -4.19
C ALA A 66 7.38 -5.87 -2.71
N LEU A 67 7.49 -4.78 -1.95
CA LEU A 67 7.14 -4.80 -0.54
C LEU A 67 5.63 -5.04 -0.37
N LEU A 68 4.80 -4.41 -1.18
CA LEU A 68 3.35 -4.66 -1.13
C LEU A 68 3.05 -6.14 -1.40
N GLY A 69 3.76 -6.76 -2.34
CA GLY A 69 3.59 -8.17 -2.62
C GLY A 69 3.92 -9.06 -1.43
N VAL A 70 4.99 -8.73 -0.72
CA VAL A 70 5.38 -9.46 0.49
C VAL A 70 4.32 -9.29 1.57
N ILE A 71 3.83 -8.07 1.75
CA ILE A 71 2.79 -7.77 2.73
C ILE A 71 1.52 -8.56 2.39
N ALA A 72 1.12 -8.56 1.12
CA ALA A 72 -0.09 -9.25 0.68
C ALA A 72 0.00 -10.74 0.97
N LYS A 73 1.12 -11.37 0.64
CA LYS A 73 1.30 -12.79 0.90
C LYS A 73 1.23 -13.10 2.39
N ARG A 74 1.84 -12.25 3.21
CA ARG A 74 1.85 -12.44 4.65
C ARG A 74 0.45 -12.31 5.21
N ARG A 75 -0.31 -11.29 4.76
CA ARG A 75 -1.68 -11.08 5.25
C ARG A 75 -2.58 -12.22 4.85
N GLU A 76 -2.48 -12.69 3.61
CA GLU A 76 -3.28 -13.83 3.16
C GLU A 76 -2.96 -15.08 3.96
N ARG A 77 -1.69 -15.30 4.27
CA ARG A 77 -1.25 -16.46 5.05
C ARG A 77 -1.80 -16.40 6.47
N CYS A 78 -2.02 -15.19 7.00
CA CYS A 78 -2.59 -15.00 8.33
C CYS A 78 -4.13 -15.02 8.33
N GLY A 79 -4.75 -15.25 7.18
CA GLY A 79 -6.20 -15.35 7.08
C GLY A 79 -6.91 -14.11 6.59
N TYR A 80 -6.18 -13.00 6.40
CA TYR A 80 -6.77 -11.78 5.87
C TYR A 80 -7.17 -11.98 4.42
N LYS A 81 -8.21 -11.26 4.00
CA LYS A 81 -8.67 -11.26 2.62
C LYS A 81 -8.51 -9.87 2.04
N LEU A 82 -8.02 -9.82 0.82
CA LEU A 82 -7.88 -8.55 0.11
C LEU A 82 -9.26 -8.03 -0.28
N GLN A 83 -9.60 -6.84 0.20
CA GLN A 83 -10.89 -6.21 -0.09
C GLN A 83 -10.77 -5.17 -1.18
N ILE A 84 -9.69 -4.39 -1.15
CA ILE A 84 -9.51 -3.30 -2.10
C ILE A 84 -8.07 -3.33 -2.59
N ASN A 85 -7.94 -3.28 -3.91
CA ASN A 85 -6.65 -3.13 -4.57
C ASN A 85 -6.85 -2.04 -5.60
N LYS A 86 -6.41 -0.82 -5.27
CA LYS A 86 -6.57 0.32 -6.16
C LYS A 86 -5.22 0.81 -6.64
N ALA A 87 -5.16 1.13 -7.91
CA ALA A 87 -4.03 1.79 -8.50
C ALA A 87 -4.56 3.01 -9.24
N ASN A 88 -4.08 4.18 -8.86
CA ASN A 88 -4.43 5.42 -9.53
C ASN A 88 -3.31 5.75 -10.50
N ALA A 89 -3.68 5.88 -11.72
CA ALA A 89 -2.69 6.18 -12.72
C ALA A 89 -2.90 7.57 -13.29
#